data_5f62ef60f9da42854726556f4fe0509f
#
_entry.id   5f62ef60f9da42854726556f4fe0509f
#
_cell.length_a   1.000
_cell.length_b   1.000
_cell.length_c   1.000
_cell.angle_alpha   90.00
_cell.angle_beta   90.00
_cell.angle_gamma   90.00
#
_symmetry.space_group_name_H-M   'P 1'
#
loop_
_entity.id
_entity.type
_entity.pdbx_description
1 polymer ?
#
loop_
_entity_poly.entity_id
_entity_poly.type
_entity_poly.pdbx_seq_one_letter_code
_entity_poly.pdbx_strand_id
1 'polypeptide(L)'
;EEMAASMNMSGGAAWSKLQSYLTSTVKVDYQGKQITLSEVRNLAYSPETSVRKSAYETEIAAYEKVEDAIAFSLNYIKNQVTMLSEKRGYASPLAMTLEQSRMKRETLDAMMAAIDEYLPVFRKYLRKKGGMLGHVNGLPWYDLFAPLGKADKTYSIEEAKQYLIDTFTKLTPEMADLMREAFENEWIDFYPRKGKEGGAFCAGAMWLKQSRILTNYDGYFGSVDTLAHELGHAFHNRQIENHAPLNQDYPMPVAETASTFNEVHLGKAARAEASGEELLNLLENDIKEQTQCIVDIYSRYLFETAVFEQSQNKFLMADDLKQIMLDAQKKTYGDGLDPECMHPYMWVCKGHYYSEGLSFYNFPYAFGNLFALGLYSQFEKE
;
A
#
# COMPACT_ATOMS: atom_id res chain seq x y z
N GLU A 1 8.36 -16.35 26.33
CA GLU A 1 8.65 -15.41 25.25
C GLU A 1 10.07 -15.60 24.67
N GLU A 2 11.15 -15.72 25.46
CA GLU A 2 12.53 -15.92 24.97
C GLU A 2 12.66 -17.17 24.09
N MET A 3 12.06 -18.31 24.51
CA MET A 3 12.05 -19.52 23.69
C MET A 3 11.29 -19.29 22.36
N ALA A 4 10.13 -18.63 22.41
CA ALA A 4 9.37 -18.31 21.20
C ALA A 4 10.15 -17.41 20.25
N ALA A 5 10.82 -16.36 20.77
CA ALA A 5 11.69 -15.50 19.98
C ALA A 5 12.87 -16.26 19.37
N SER A 6 13.54 -17.13 20.14
CA SER A 6 14.64 -17.95 19.63
C SER A 6 14.19 -18.93 18.54
N MET A 7 13.04 -19.58 18.71
CA MET A 7 12.47 -20.49 17.71
C MET A 7 12.02 -19.73 16.45
N ASN A 8 11.55 -18.49 16.59
CA ASN A 8 11.13 -17.66 15.45
C ASN A 8 12.27 -17.40 14.48
N MET A 9 13.51 -17.27 14.94
CA MET A 9 14.67 -17.06 14.08
C MET A 9 14.87 -18.18 13.05
N SER A 10 14.57 -19.43 13.42
CA SER A 10 14.65 -20.62 12.55
C SER A 10 13.28 -21.01 11.97
N GLY A 11 12.20 -20.40 12.45
CA GLY A 11 10.82 -20.60 12.03
C GLY A 11 10.37 -19.47 11.10
N GLY A 12 9.37 -18.69 11.55
CA GLY A 12 8.71 -17.65 10.72
C GLY A 12 9.68 -16.68 10.07
N ALA A 13 10.68 -16.18 10.80
CA ALA A 13 11.67 -15.26 10.25
C ALA A 13 12.52 -15.88 9.13
N ALA A 14 12.87 -17.19 9.25
CA ALA A 14 13.59 -17.88 8.19
C ALA A 14 12.72 -18.08 6.94
N TRP A 15 11.45 -18.43 7.11
CA TRP A 15 10.49 -18.58 6.02
C TRP A 15 10.17 -17.23 5.34
N SER A 16 10.08 -16.15 6.10
CA SER A 16 9.96 -14.78 5.57
C SER A 16 11.15 -14.41 4.69
N LYS A 17 12.38 -14.69 5.17
CA LYS A 17 13.60 -14.48 4.39
C LYS A 17 13.65 -15.32 3.12
N LEU A 18 13.15 -16.55 3.15
CA LEU A 18 13.09 -17.40 1.97
C LEU A 18 12.19 -16.81 0.89
N GLN A 19 10.99 -16.35 1.26
CA GLN A 19 10.10 -15.67 0.32
C GLN A 19 10.76 -14.42 -0.28
N SER A 20 11.35 -13.56 0.55
CA SER A 20 12.06 -12.36 0.10
C SER A 20 13.23 -12.70 -0.83
N TYR A 21 14.01 -13.72 -0.49
CA TYR A 21 15.12 -14.19 -1.34
C TYR A 21 14.62 -14.69 -2.70
N LEU A 22 13.60 -15.54 -2.73
CA LEU A 22 13.06 -16.10 -3.96
C LEU A 22 12.48 -15.00 -4.88
N THR A 23 11.71 -14.08 -4.34
CA THR A 23 11.13 -12.97 -5.12
C THR A 23 12.16 -11.96 -5.61
N SER A 24 13.25 -11.76 -4.88
CA SER A 24 14.31 -10.84 -5.27
C SER A 24 15.32 -11.45 -6.26
N THR A 25 15.43 -12.80 -6.32
CA THR A 25 16.43 -13.49 -7.13
C THR A 25 15.87 -14.24 -8.34
N VAL A 26 14.53 -14.43 -8.41
CA VAL A 26 13.90 -15.06 -9.56
C VAL A 26 14.22 -14.28 -10.84
N LYS A 27 14.71 -15.02 -11.84
CA LYS A 27 15.08 -14.43 -13.12
C LYS A 27 13.87 -14.31 -14.02
N VAL A 28 13.68 -13.12 -14.53
CA VAL A 28 12.59 -12.75 -15.43
C VAL A 28 13.17 -12.47 -16.81
N ASP A 29 12.79 -13.25 -17.80
CA ASP A 29 13.21 -13.07 -19.18
C ASP A 29 12.18 -12.17 -19.89
N TYR A 30 12.56 -10.91 -20.12
CA TYR A 30 11.71 -9.93 -20.79
C TYR A 30 12.40 -9.39 -22.04
N GLN A 31 11.79 -9.63 -23.21
CA GLN A 31 12.31 -9.19 -24.52
C GLN A 31 13.79 -9.55 -24.77
N GLY A 32 14.19 -10.78 -24.37
CA GLY A 32 15.56 -11.28 -24.55
C GLY A 32 16.59 -10.76 -23.55
N LYS A 33 16.15 -10.05 -22.50
CA LYS A 33 16.99 -9.58 -21.40
C LYS A 33 16.52 -10.19 -20.08
N GLN A 34 17.48 -10.49 -19.21
CA GLN A 34 17.15 -10.85 -17.83
C GLN A 34 17.00 -9.59 -16.98
N ILE A 35 15.83 -9.41 -16.40
CA ILE A 35 15.50 -8.32 -15.50
C ILE A 35 14.99 -8.88 -14.16
N THR A 36 14.84 -8.03 -13.17
CA THR A 36 14.28 -8.40 -11.86
C THR A 36 12.75 -8.42 -11.89
N LEU A 37 12.15 -9.10 -10.93
CA LEU A 37 10.70 -9.10 -10.75
C LEU A 37 10.15 -7.66 -10.50
N SER A 38 10.88 -6.83 -9.76
CA SER A 38 10.51 -5.43 -9.52
C SER A 38 10.51 -4.61 -10.82
N GLU A 39 11.50 -4.81 -11.68
CA GLU A 39 11.57 -4.11 -12.97
C GLU A 39 10.39 -4.48 -13.87
N VAL A 40 10.05 -5.78 -14.01
CA VAL A 40 8.91 -6.18 -14.85
C VAL A 40 7.58 -5.65 -14.28
N ARG A 41 7.40 -5.64 -12.97
CA ARG A 41 6.20 -5.08 -12.31
C ARG A 41 6.07 -3.58 -12.50
N ASN A 42 7.16 -2.83 -12.54
CA ASN A 42 7.13 -1.39 -12.81
C ASN A 42 6.64 -1.06 -14.23
N LEU A 43 6.74 -2.00 -15.17
CA LEU A 43 6.19 -1.84 -16.52
C LEU A 43 4.64 -1.76 -16.54
N ALA A 44 3.95 -2.12 -15.45
CA ALA A 44 2.51 -1.93 -15.31
C ALA A 44 2.05 -0.46 -15.39
N TYR A 45 2.96 0.49 -15.19
CA TYR A 45 2.72 1.93 -15.31
C TYR A 45 3.03 2.49 -16.71
N SER A 46 3.51 1.66 -17.64
CA SER A 46 3.82 2.10 -19.01
C SER A 46 2.58 2.70 -19.69
N PRO A 47 2.72 3.78 -20.48
CA PRO A 47 1.61 4.30 -21.31
C PRO A 47 1.17 3.30 -22.39
N GLU A 48 2.04 2.38 -22.81
CA GLU A 48 1.80 1.42 -23.89
C GLU A 48 1.13 0.14 -23.37
N THR A 49 -0.09 -0.16 -23.84
CA THR A 49 -0.84 -1.37 -23.48
C THR A 49 -0.08 -2.67 -23.79
N SER A 50 0.63 -2.73 -24.91
CA SER A 50 1.42 -3.90 -25.30
C SER A 50 2.54 -4.20 -24.30
N VAL A 51 3.17 -3.15 -23.76
CA VAL A 51 4.22 -3.27 -22.73
C VAL A 51 3.60 -3.78 -21.42
N ARG A 52 2.49 -3.18 -20.95
CA ARG A 52 1.82 -3.63 -19.71
C ARG A 52 1.36 -5.08 -19.80
N LYS A 53 0.74 -5.47 -20.93
CA LYS A 53 0.27 -6.83 -21.15
C LYS A 53 1.42 -7.82 -21.17
N SER A 54 2.48 -7.57 -21.95
CA SER A 54 3.62 -8.50 -22.02
C SER A 54 4.39 -8.58 -20.69
N ALA A 55 4.44 -7.49 -19.92
CA ALA A 55 5.01 -7.47 -18.59
C ALA A 55 4.21 -8.35 -17.62
N TYR A 56 2.87 -8.23 -17.62
CA TYR A 56 1.99 -9.07 -16.82
C TYR A 56 2.15 -10.56 -17.15
N GLU A 57 2.13 -10.94 -18.42
CA GLU A 57 2.32 -12.34 -18.86
C GLU A 57 3.69 -12.88 -18.39
N THR A 58 4.72 -12.05 -18.48
CA THR A 58 6.06 -12.40 -18.02
C THR A 58 6.16 -12.51 -16.50
N GLU A 59 5.48 -11.62 -15.77
CA GLU A 59 5.37 -11.66 -14.29
C GLU A 59 4.71 -12.96 -13.84
N ILE A 60 3.56 -13.34 -14.43
CA ILE A 60 2.86 -14.60 -14.13
C ILE A 60 3.79 -15.81 -14.33
N ALA A 61 4.46 -15.90 -15.46
CA ALA A 61 5.40 -16.98 -15.77
C ALA A 61 6.64 -17.03 -14.83
N ALA A 62 7.02 -15.88 -14.26
CA ALA A 62 8.09 -15.85 -13.27
C ALA A 62 7.66 -16.45 -11.93
N TYR A 63 6.42 -16.22 -11.51
CA TYR A 63 5.88 -16.77 -10.25
C TYR A 63 5.75 -18.29 -10.28
N GLU A 64 5.42 -18.91 -11.41
CA GLU A 64 5.35 -20.35 -11.57
C GLU A 64 6.67 -21.07 -11.18
N LYS A 65 7.81 -20.39 -11.30
CA LYS A 65 9.13 -20.95 -10.96
C LYS A 65 9.37 -21.07 -9.45
N VAL A 66 8.62 -20.35 -8.64
CA VAL A 66 8.87 -20.20 -7.18
C VAL A 66 7.62 -20.43 -6.32
N GLU A 67 6.45 -20.65 -6.93
CA GLU A 67 5.17 -20.70 -6.24
C GLU A 67 5.11 -21.75 -5.13
N ASP A 68 5.61 -22.97 -5.38
CA ASP A 68 5.57 -24.05 -4.39
C ASP A 68 6.42 -23.72 -3.15
N ALA A 69 7.64 -23.24 -3.35
CA ALA A 69 8.52 -22.89 -2.24
C ALA A 69 7.96 -21.74 -1.42
N ILE A 70 7.28 -20.78 -2.07
CA ILE A 70 6.63 -19.65 -1.39
C ILE A 70 5.33 -20.11 -0.71
N ALA A 71 4.59 -21.09 -1.26
CA ALA A 71 3.45 -21.72 -0.59
C ALA A 71 3.88 -22.39 0.73
N PHE A 72 5.01 -23.11 0.74
CA PHE A 72 5.59 -23.64 1.98
C PHE A 72 5.88 -22.53 2.99
N SER A 73 6.51 -21.44 2.56
CA SER A 73 6.80 -20.29 3.43
C SER A 73 5.53 -19.74 4.08
N LEU A 74 4.47 -19.52 3.28
CA LEU A 74 3.22 -18.98 3.78
C LEU A 74 2.57 -19.92 4.81
N ASN A 75 2.45 -21.21 4.52
CA ASN A 75 1.85 -22.18 5.41
C ASN A 75 2.58 -22.24 6.78
N TYR A 76 3.92 -22.32 6.78
CA TYR A 76 4.66 -22.42 8.02
C TYR A 76 4.62 -21.15 8.86
N ILE A 77 4.62 -19.97 8.21
CA ILE A 77 4.43 -18.70 8.92
C ILE A 77 3.02 -18.65 9.55
N LYS A 78 1.96 -18.95 8.77
CA LYS A 78 0.59 -18.89 9.28
C LYS A 78 0.34 -19.92 10.39
N ASN A 79 0.91 -21.11 10.27
CA ASN A 79 0.85 -22.12 11.32
C ASN A 79 1.55 -21.65 12.59
N GLN A 80 2.77 -21.09 12.49
CA GLN A 80 3.47 -20.54 13.64
C GLN A 80 2.65 -19.42 14.32
N VAL A 81 2.09 -18.49 13.55
CA VAL A 81 1.27 -17.40 14.09
C VAL A 81 0.04 -17.95 14.81
N THR A 82 -0.64 -18.96 14.24
CA THR A 82 -1.79 -19.63 14.87
C THR A 82 -1.39 -20.25 16.23
N MET A 83 -0.31 -21.03 16.23
CA MET A 83 0.18 -21.67 17.47
C MET A 83 0.57 -20.65 18.53
N LEU A 84 1.24 -19.56 18.14
CA LEU A 84 1.64 -18.50 19.09
C LEU A 84 0.44 -17.72 19.61
N SER A 85 -0.54 -17.41 18.78
CA SER A 85 -1.76 -16.74 19.23
C SER A 85 -2.52 -17.58 20.27
N GLU A 86 -2.68 -18.87 20.02
CA GLU A 86 -3.30 -19.79 20.99
C GLU A 86 -2.50 -19.88 22.31
N LYS A 87 -1.17 -20.00 22.24
CA LYS A 87 -0.31 -20.06 23.42
C LYS A 87 -0.30 -18.76 24.24
N ARG A 88 -0.58 -17.65 23.62
CA ARG A 88 -0.75 -16.33 24.25
C ARG A 88 -2.17 -16.09 24.76
N GLY A 89 -3.09 -17.03 24.53
CA GLY A 89 -4.48 -16.96 25.02
C GLY A 89 -5.44 -16.18 24.11
N TYR A 90 -5.05 -15.88 22.89
CA TYR A 90 -5.93 -15.25 21.92
C TYR A 90 -6.86 -16.28 21.23
N ALA A 91 -8.09 -15.87 20.97
CA ALA A 91 -9.06 -16.71 20.29
C ALA A 91 -8.71 -16.99 18.81
N SER A 92 -7.90 -16.13 18.18
CA SER A 92 -7.45 -16.29 16.80
C SER A 92 -6.27 -15.36 16.50
N PRO A 93 -5.53 -15.56 15.39
CA PRO A 93 -4.55 -14.60 14.89
C PRO A 93 -5.12 -13.19 14.68
N LEU A 94 -6.35 -13.07 14.16
CA LEU A 94 -7.02 -11.78 14.00
C LEU A 94 -7.28 -11.10 15.35
N ALA A 95 -7.69 -11.84 16.38
CA ALA A 95 -7.89 -11.27 17.71
C ALA A 95 -6.58 -10.73 18.30
N MET A 96 -5.46 -11.42 18.10
CA MET A 96 -4.13 -10.93 18.48
C MET A 96 -3.76 -9.65 17.75
N THR A 97 -3.97 -9.59 16.42
CA THR A 97 -3.70 -8.39 15.60
C THR A 97 -4.56 -7.20 16.01
N LEU A 98 -5.83 -7.43 16.34
CA LEU A 98 -6.72 -6.35 16.79
C LEU A 98 -6.26 -5.74 18.10
N GLU A 99 -5.79 -6.56 19.06
CA GLU A 99 -5.23 -6.04 20.30
C GLU A 99 -3.92 -5.26 20.06
N GLN A 100 -3.02 -5.78 19.23
CA GLN A 100 -1.80 -5.08 18.82
C GLN A 100 -2.11 -3.74 18.12
N SER A 101 -3.18 -3.71 17.34
CA SER A 101 -3.66 -2.51 16.63
C SER A 101 -4.50 -1.57 17.52
N ARG A 102 -4.75 -1.95 18.77
CA ARG A 102 -5.67 -1.23 19.69
C ARG A 102 -7.03 -0.95 19.06
N MET A 103 -7.53 -1.87 18.23
CA MET A 103 -8.78 -1.76 17.48
C MET A 103 -9.81 -2.76 18.01
N LYS A 104 -11.05 -2.32 18.20
CA LYS A 104 -12.16 -3.20 18.55
C LYS A 104 -12.64 -3.99 17.33
N ARG A 105 -13.12 -5.19 17.57
CA ARG A 105 -13.69 -6.06 16.53
C ARG A 105 -14.85 -5.38 15.80
N GLU A 106 -15.72 -4.70 16.54
CA GLU A 106 -16.89 -3.99 16.00
C GLU A 106 -16.46 -2.85 15.06
N THR A 107 -15.34 -2.19 15.34
CA THR A 107 -14.79 -1.15 14.45
C THR A 107 -14.31 -1.74 13.12
N LEU A 108 -13.58 -2.87 13.18
CA LEU A 108 -13.18 -3.58 11.97
C LEU A 108 -14.38 -4.05 11.15
N ASP A 109 -15.36 -4.69 11.80
CA ASP A 109 -16.55 -5.21 11.14
C ASP A 109 -17.38 -4.10 10.50
N ALA A 110 -17.55 -2.95 11.16
CA ALA A 110 -18.22 -1.79 10.61
C ALA A 110 -17.49 -1.22 9.40
N MET A 111 -16.16 -1.14 9.45
CA MET A 111 -15.35 -0.69 8.32
C MET A 111 -15.48 -1.64 7.13
N MET A 112 -15.37 -2.96 7.35
CA MET A 112 -15.51 -3.95 6.27
C MET A 112 -16.91 -3.95 5.65
N ALA A 113 -17.95 -3.76 6.47
CA ALA A 113 -19.33 -3.62 5.97
C ALA A 113 -19.49 -2.35 5.11
N ALA A 114 -18.93 -1.22 5.53
CA ALA A 114 -18.93 0.00 4.74
C ALA A 114 -18.18 -0.17 3.42
N ILE A 115 -17.01 -0.81 3.45
CA ILE A 115 -16.25 -1.11 2.23
C ILE A 115 -17.11 -1.97 1.27
N ASP A 116 -17.72 -3.04 1.77
CA ASP A 116 -18.56 -3.94 0.95
C ASP A 116 -19.75 -3.19 0.31
N GLU A 117 -20.38 -2.26 1.03
CA GLU A 117 -21.46 -1.40 0.54
C GLU A 117 -21.00 -0.51 -0.63
N TYR A 118 -19.77 0.01 -0.57
CA TYR A 118 -19.24 0.94 -1.58
C TYR A 118 -18.49 0.27 -2.74
N LEU A 119 -18.23 -1.03 -2.72
CA LEU A 119 -17.60 -1.74 -3.85
C LEU A 119 -18.24 -1.43 -5.22
N PRO A 120 -19.59 -1.31 -5.36
CA PRO A 120 -20.19 -0.98 -6.65
C PRO A 120 -19.70 0.33 -7.27
N VAL A 121 -19.30 1.31 -6.46
CA VAL A 121 -18.75 2.59 -6.94
C VAL A 121 -17.40 2.37 -7.61
N PHE A 122 -16.51 1.61 -6.96
CA PHE A 122 -15.19 1.27 -7.51
C PHE A 122 -15.31 0.38 -8.75
N ARG A 123 -16.22 -0.59 -8.76
CA ARG A 123 -16.50 -1.41 -9.94
C ARG A 123 -16.99 -0.55 -11.12
N LYS A 124 -17.81 0.45 -10.88
CA LYS A 124 -18.25 1.41 -11.90
C LYS A 124 -17.05 2.19 -12.47
N TYR A 125 -16.12 2.65 -11.60
CA TYR A 125 -14.88 3.29 -12.04
C TYR A 125 -14.05 2.36 -12.93
N LEU A 126 -13.79 1.13 -12.48
CA LEU A 126 -12.97 0.16 -13.23
C LEU A 126 -13.58 -0.15 -14.61
N ARG A 127 -14.90 -0.37 -14.69
CA ARG A 127 -15.59 -0.54 -15.99
C ARG A 127 -15.47 0.70 -16.86
N LYS A 128 -15.57 1.91 -16.29
CA LYS A 128 -15.40 3.16 -17.04
C LYS A 128 -13.99 3.29 -17.59
N LYS A 129 -12.99 3.01 -16.75
CA LYS A 129 -11.58 2.98 -17.17
C LYS A 129 -11.35 1.93 -18.27
N GLY A 130 -11.88 0.72 -18.10
CA GLY A 130 -11.83 -0.33 -19.11
C GLY A 130 -12.40 0.12 -20.45
N GLY A 131 -13.60 0.72 -20.43
CA GLY A 131 -14.23 1.26 -21.65
C GLY A 131 -13.40 2.36 -22.32
N MET A 132 -12.75 3.24 -21.56
CA MET A 132 -11.85 4.28 -22.11
C MET A 132 -10.59 3.67 -22.75
N LEU A 133 -10.13 2.53 -22.28
CA LEU A 133 -8.99 1.77 -22.82
C LEU A 133 -9.39 0.74 -23.90
N GLY A 134 -10.69 0.66 -24.24
CA GLY A 134 -11.20 -0.20 -25.31
C GLY A 134 -11.59 -1.61 -24.89
N HIS A 135 -11.71 -1.88 -23.57
CA HIS A 135 -12.14 -3.16 -23.03
C HIS A 135 -13.66 -3.21 -22.83
N VAL A 136 -14.28 -4.36 -23.12
CA VAL A 136 -15.74 -4.55 -23.04
C VAL A 136 -16.17 -5.52 -21.91
N ASN A 137 -15.26 -6.38 -21.43
CA ASN A 137 -15.55 -7.42 -20.45
C ASN A 137 -15.09 -7.08 -19.02
N GLY A 138 -14.78 -5.82 -18.74
CA GLY A 138 -14.11 -5.38 -17.52
C GLY A 138 -12.66 -4.97 -17.79
N LEU A 139 -12.01 -4.43 -16.81
CA LEU A 139 -10.62 -3.97 -16.91
C LEU A 139 -9.67 -5.16 -16.72
N PRO A 140 -8.80 -5.51 -17.69
CA PRO A 140 -7.81 -6.55 -17.47
C PRO A 140 -6.79 -6.09 -16.41
N TRP A 141 -6.27 -7.03 -15.63
CA TRP A 141 -5.35 -6.72 -14.52
C TRP A 141 -4.15 -5.86 -14.96
N TYR A 142 -3.59 -6.13 -16.13
CA TYR A 142 -2.43 -5.39 -16.64
C TYR A 142 -2.72 -3.91 -16.93
N ASP A 143 -3.98 -3.51 -17.02
CA ASP A 143 -4.39 -2.11 -17.24
C ASP A 143 -4.86 -1.41 -15.96
N LEU A 144 -4.76 -2.09 -14.80
CA LEU A 144 -5.18 -1.53 -13.52
C LEU A 144 -4.44 -0.21 -13.22
N PHE A 145 -3.13 -0.15 -13.54
CA PHE A 145 -2.27 1.01 -13.35
C PHE A 145 -2.04 1.83 -14.63
N ALA A 146 -2.73 1.50 -15.73
CA ALA A 146 -2.64 2.27 -16.97
C ALA A 146 -2.95 3.75 -16.71
N PRO A 147 -2.10 4.70 -17.14
CA PRO A 147 -2.36 6.12 -16.96
C PRO A 147 -3.52 6.58 -17.84
N LEU A 148 -4.36 7.49 -17.31
CA LEU A 148 -5.36 8.23 -18.09
C LEU A 148 -5.07 9.72 -17.96
N GLY A 149 -5.34 10.47 -19.04
CA GLY A 149 -4.99 11.89 -19.12
C GLY A 149 -3.50 12.12 -19.32
N LYS A 150 -3.08 13.37 -19.20
CA LYS A 150 -1.69 13.79 -19.33
C LYS A 150 -1.26 14.58 -18.11
N ALA A 151 -0.09 14.25 -17.61
CA ALA A 151 0.59 14.95 -16.53
C ALA A 151 1.93 15.49 -17.09
N ASP A 152 1.87 16.58 -17.84
CA ASP A 152 3.07 17.17 -18.43
C ASP A 152 3.74 18.21 -17.50
N LYS A 153 3.03 18.64 -16.45
CA LYS A 153 3.54 19.63 -15.49
C LYS A 153 4.57 19.01 -14.56
N THR A 154 5.73 19.62 -14.51
CA THR A 154 6.81 19.24 -13.61
C THR A 154 7.11 20.38 -12.63
N TYR A 155 7.65 20.02 -11.48
CA TYR A 155 8.00 20.92 -10.40
C TYR A 155 9.48 20.71 -10.05
N SER A 156 10.29 21.76 -10.07
CA SER A 156 11.58 21.76 -9.40
C SER A 156 11.38 21.66 -7.89
N ILE A 157 12.43 21.33 -7.14
CA ILE A 157 12.35 21.27 -5.66
C ILE A 157 11.87 22.60 -5.07
N GLU A 158 12.35 23.74 -5.58
CA GLU A 158 11.93 25.06 -5.10
C GLU A 158 10.46 25.36 -5.41
N GLU A 159 9.97 24.97 -6.58
CA GLU A 159 8.56 25.11 -6.93
C GLU A 159 7.68 24.18 -6.07
N ALA A 160 8.11 22.94 -5.83
CA ALA A 160 7.42 22.01 -4.94
C ALA A 160 7.38 22.53 -3.49
N LYS A 161 8.52 23.03 -2.98
CA LYS A 161 8.62 23.69 -1.66
C LYS A 161 7.61 24.83 -1.54
N GLN A 162 7.63 25.75 -2.53
CA GLN A 162 6.74 26.91 -2.49
C GLN A 162 5.28 26.50 -2.56
N TYR A 163 4.94 25.55 -3.45
CA TYR A 163 3.58 25.06 -3.62
C TYR A 163 3.04 24.39 -2.35
N LEU A 164 3.85 23.56 -1.69
CA LEU A 164 3.50 22.94 -0.42
C LEU A 164 3.28 23.99 0.67
N ILE A 165 4.25 24.93 0.86
CA ILE A 165 4.13 25.97 1.87
C ILE A 165 2.90 26.84 1.66
N ASP A 166 2.63 27.27 0.42
CA ASP A 166 1.47 28.12 0.10
C ASP A 166 0.14 27.39 0.32
N THR A 167 0.09 26.10 -0.03
CA THR A 167 -1.10 25.26 0.17
C THR A 167 -1.36 25.02 1.65
N PHE A 168 -0.35 24.62 2.41
CA PHE A 168 -0.51 24.26 3.81
C PHE A 168 -0.57 25.47 4.76
N THR A 169 -0.12 26.64 4.35
CA THR A 169 -0.37 27.89 5.10
C THR A 169 -1.87 28.18 5.22
N LYS A 170 -2.66 27.78 4.23
CA LYS A 170 -4.12 27.92 4.26
C LYS A 170 -4.80 26.92 5.19
N LEU A 171 -4.13 25.79 5.48
CA LEU A 171 -4.61 24.77 6.40
C LEU A 171 -4.24 25.15 7.85
N THR A 172 -2.93 25.23 8.14
CA THR A 172 -2.40 25.66 9.43
C THR A 172 -0.99 26.22 9.29
N PRO A 173 -0.70 27.39 9.88
CA PRO A 173 0.65 27.96 9.86
C PRO A 173 1.71 27.01 10.43
N GLU A 174 1.39 26.25 11.48
CA GLU A 174 2.33 25.34 12.14
C GLU A 174 2.84 24.23 11.20
N MET A 175 1.96 23.72 10.33
CA MET A 175 2.37 22.71 9.34
C MET A 175 3.24 23.30 8.24
N ALA A 176 2.89 24.50 7.74
CA ALA A 176 3.71 25.22 6.77
C ALA A 176 5.09 25.58 7.34
N ASP A 177 5.17 25.94 8.62
CA ASP A 177 6.44 26.25 9.30
C ASP A 177 7.31 25.00 9.45
N LEU A 178 6.72 23.85 9.80
CA LEU A 178 7.45 22.58 9.82
C LEU A 178 7.96 22.18 8.43
N MET A 179 7.14 22.37 7.38
CA MET A 179 7.58 22.10 6.01
C MET A 179 8.76 22.99 5.63
N ARG A 180 8.69 24.27 5.93
CA ARG A 180 9.80 25.22 5.72
C ARG A 180 11.06 24.77 6.46
N GLU A 181 10.94 24.42 7.73
CA GLU A 181 12.04 23.90 8.55
C GLU A 181 12.67 22.63 7.93
N ALA A 182 11.85 21.69 7.44
CA ALA A 182 12.34 20.46 6.84
C ALA A 182 13.17 20.68 5.57
N PHE A 183 12.77 21.64 4.73
CA PHE A 183 13.53 22.02 3.54
C PHE A 183 14.80 22.80 3.89
N GLU A 184 14.73 23.74 4.82
CA GLU A 184 15.86 24.62 5.18
C GLU A 184 16.95 23.91 5.99
N ASN A 185 16.58 22.91 6.78
CA ASN A 185 17.51 22.14 7.61
C ASN A 185 17.92 20.80 6.99
N GLU A 186 17.71 20.63 5.68
CA GLU A 186 18.17 19.46 4.92
C GLU A 186 17.66 18.12 5.49
N TRP A 187 16.38 18.05 5.91
CA TRP A 187 15.80 16.81 6.41
C TRP A 187 15.51 15.80 5.30
N ILE A 188 15.49 16.23 4.02
CA ILE A 188 14.95 15.50 2.90
C ILE A 188 16.05 15.08 1.93
N ASP A 189 16.21 13.78 1.71
CA ASP A 189 17.02 13.19 0.64
C ASP A 189 16.14 12.97 -0.61
N PHE A 190 16.25 13.85 -1.60
CA PHE A 190 15.30 13.95 -2.71
C PHE A 190 15.51 12.90 -3.81
N TYR A 191 16.69 12.90 -4.45
CA TYR A 191 16.88 12.30 -5.76
C TYR A 191 17.25 10.81 -5.72
N PRO A 192 16.77 10.01 -6.71
CA PRO A 192 17.20 8.63 -6.87
C PRO A 192 18.69 8.56 -7.20
N ARG A 193 19.37 7.53 -6.70
CA ARG A 193 20.76 7.20 -7.00
C ARG A 193 21.04 5.72 -6.77
N LYS A 194 22.14 5.21 -7.35
CA LYS A 194 22.56 3.83 -7.15
C LYS A 194 22.75 3.52 -5.67
N GLY A 195 22.11 2.46 -5.20
CA GLY A 195 22.19 2.01 -3.80
C GLY A 195 21.23 2.68 -2.85
N LYS A 196 20.43 3.65 -3.32
CA LYS A 196 19.32 4.22 -2.55
C LYS A 196 18.10 3.29 -2.62
N GLU A 197 17.42 3.13 -1.50
CA GLU A 197 16.17 2.35 -1.41
C GLU A 197 15.06 3.02 -2.23
N GLY A 198 14.21 2.21 -2.84
CA GLY A 198 13.04 2.68 -3.57
C GLY A 198 11.89 3.08 -2.64
N GLY A 199 10.92 3.83 -3.18
CA GLY A 199 9.80 4.36 -2.40
C GLY A 199 10.16 5.62 -1.65
N ALA A 200 9.46 5.87 -0.54
CA ALA A 200 9.69 6.99 0.37
C ALA A 200 9.43 6.56 1.82
N PHE A 201 10.00 7.26 2.78
CA PHE A 201 9.68 7.10 4.20
C PHE A 201 10.09 8.32 5.01
N CYS A 202 9.44 8.50 6.15
CA CYS A 202 9.81 9.47 7.16
C CYS A 202 10.20 8.75 8.46
N ALA A 203 11.42 8.98 8.94
CA ALA A 203 11.92 8.47 10.21
C ALA A 203 11.99 9.58 11.25
N GLY A 204 11.31 9.41 12.38
CA GLY A 204 11.38 10.33 13.52
C GLY A 204 12.70 10.21 14.29
N ALA A 205 13.38 11.31 14.50
CA ALA A 205 14.53 11.43 15.39
C ALA A 205 14.11 12.24 16.62
N MET A 206 13.26 11.62 17.47
CA MET A 206 12.57 12.27 18.59
C MET A 206 13.52 13.00 19.55
N TRP A 207 14.72 12.43 19.80
CA TRP A 207 15.75 13.04 20.66
C TRP A 207 16.37 14.33 20.08
N LEU A 208 16.27 14.51 18.75
CA LEU A 208 16.71 15.74 18.05
C LEU A 208 15.51 16.65 17.76
N LYS A 209 14.29 16.24 18.04
CA LYS A 209 13.06 16.91 17.63
C LYS A 209 13.03 17.19 16.13
N GLN A 210 13.46 16.23 15.34
CA GLN A 210 13.56 16.30 13.89
C GLN A 210 13.06 15.02 13.24
N SER A 211 12.80 15.08 11.96
CA SER A 211 12.58 13.91 11.13
C SER A 211 13.62 13.81 10.01
N ARG A 212 13.75 12.62 9.41
CA ARG A 212 14.55 12.39 8.21
C ARG A 212 13.67 11.72 7.18
N ILE A 213 13.63 12.34 6.01
CA ILE A 213 12.73 11.94 4.92
C ILE A 213 13.60 11.46 3.75
N LEU A 214 13.28 10.28 3.23
CA LEU A 214 13.84 9.78 1.99
C LEU A 214 12.73 9.74 0.94
N THR A 215 13.00 10.29 -0.26
CA THR A 215 12.13 10.19 -1.42
C THR A 215 12.94 9.81 -2.67
N ASN A 216 12.28 9.50 -3.75
CA ASN A 216 12.88 9.33 -5.08
C ASN A 216 12.19 10.31 -6.05
N TYR A 217 12.44 11.59 -5.83
CA TYR A 217 11.79 12.70 -6.51
C TYR A 217 12.10 12.74 -8.00
N ASP A 218 11.07 12.77 -8.84
CA ASP A 218 11.16 12.79 -10.31
C ASP A 218 10.60 14.08 -10.94
N GLY A 219 10.03 14.97 -10.13
CA GLY A 219 9.48 16.26 -10.57
C GLY A 219 8.02 16.25 -10.94
N TYR A 220 7.35 15.14 -11.07
CA TYR A 220 5.92 15.07 -11.33
C TYR A 220 5.07 15.28 -10.07
N PHE A 221 3.80 15.61 -10.24
CA PHE A 221 2.89 15.89 -9.13
C PHE A 221 2.87 14.77 -8.08
N GLY A 222 2.94 13.50 -8.50
CA GLY A 222 3.01 12.37 -7.57
C GLY A 222 4.19 12.43 -6.59
N SER A 223 5.35 13.00 -7.02
CA SER A 223 6.48 13.23 -6.11
C SER A 223 6.23 14.38 -5.14
N VAL A 224 5.48 15.41 -5.55
CA VAL A 224 5.06 16.51 -4.65
C VAL A 224 4.06 15.98 -3.61
N ASP A 225 3.16 15.11 -4.02
CA ASP A 225 2.19 14.43 -3.14
C ASP A 225 2.90 13.50 -2.13
N THR A 226 3.87 12.73 -2.60
CA THR A 226 4.76 11.95 -1.71
C THR A 226 5.47 12.84 -0.68
N LEU A 227 5.96 14.01 -1.07
CA LEU A 227 6.55 14.97 -0.11
C LEU A 227 5.52 15.45 0.93
N ALA A 228 4.29 15.74 0.51
CA ALA A 228 3.22 16.11 1.43
C ALA A 228 2.91 14.99 2.41
N HIS A 229 2.87 13.74 1.94
CA HIS A 229 2.68 12.53 2.74
C HIS A 229 3.77 12.40 3.82
N GLU A 230 5.04 12.40 3.43
CA GLU A 230 6.16 12.24 4.36
C GLU A 230 6.27 13.40 5.35
N LEU A 231 5.94 14.62 4.91
CA LEU A 231 5.86 15.78 5.80
C LEU A 231 4.66 15.69 6.76
N GLY A 232 3.60 14.98 6.40
CA GLY A 232 2.51 14.62 7.30
C GLY A 232 2.98 13.73 8.46
N HIS A 233 3.80 12.71 8.17
CA HIS A 233 4.46 11.93 9.21
C HIS A 233 5.39 12.78 10.08
N ALA A 234 6.15 13.68 9.49
CA ALA A 234 7.01 14.61 10.24
C ALA A 234 6.20 15.51 11.17
N PHE A 235 5.01 15.96 10.74
CA PHE A 235 4.10 16.73 11.58
C PHE A 235 3.53 15.89 12.72
N HIS A 236 3.14 14.64 12.47
CA HIS A 236 2.73 13.70 13.51
C HIS A 236 3.85 13.50 14.55
N ASN A 237 5.08 13.28 14.11
CA ASN A 237 6.26 13.19 14.98
C ASN A 237 6.42 14.45 15.85
N ARG A 238 6.23 15.65 15.28
CA ARG A 238 6.27 16.93 16.00
C ARG A 238 5.21 17.01 17.10
N GLN A 239 4.03 16.48 16.89
CA GLN A 239 2.95 16.51 17.90
C GLN A 239 3.25 15.61 19.10
N ILE A 240 3.96 14.50 18.90
CA ILE A 240 4.25 13.52 19.96
C ILE A 240 5.64 13.64 20.58
N GLU A 241 6.56 14.44 20.02
CA GLU A 241 7.96 14.52 20.44
C GLU A 241 8.16 14.93 21.91
N ASN A 242 7.21 15.66 22.49
CA ASN A 242 7.26 16.10 23.87
C ASN A 242 6.58 15.13 24.85
N HIS A 243 5.99 14.03 24.37
CA HIS A 243 5.46 12.98 25.25
C HIS A 243 6.59 12.19 25.90
N ALA A 244 6.29 11.53 27.01
CA ALA A 244 7.22 10.56 27.58
C ALA A 244 7.57 9.47 26.56
N PRO A 245 8.82 8.94 26.53
CA PRO A 245 9.24 7.99 25.48
C PRO A 245 8.30 6.79 25.26
N LEU A 246 7.71 6.25 26.31
CA LEU A 246 6.75 5.14 26.21
C LEU A 246 5.39 5.55 25.62
N ASN A 247 5.13 6.84 25.46
CA ASN A 247 3.90 7.41 24.89
C ASN A 247 4.13 8.03 23.50
N GLN A 248 5.31 7.84 22.91
CA GLN A 248 5.65 8.29 21.56
C GLN A 248 5.33 7.22 20.50
N ASP A 249 4.91 6.03 20.92
CA ASP A 249 4.50 4.96 20.04
C ASP A 249 2.98 4.98 19.80
N TYR A 250 2.58 4.64 18.59
CA TYR A 250 1.18 4.59 18.16
C TYR A 250 0.90 3.34 17.31
N PRO A 251 -0.33 2.81 17.34
CA PRO A 251 -0.66 1.63 16.57
C PRO A 251 -0.81 1.93 15.07
N MET A 252 -0.52 0.94 14.25
CA MET A 252 -0.53 1.03 12.79
C MET A 252 -1.79 1.66 12.16
N PRO A 253 -3.02 1.42 12.68
CA PRO A 253 -4.22 2.05 12.09
C PRO A 253 -4.21 3.58 12.03
N VAL A 254 -3.48 4.23 12.95
CA VAL A 254 -3.40 5.70 12.98
C VAL A 254 -2.10 6.25 12.39
N ALA A 255 -1.19 5.36 11.98
CA ALA A 255 0.12 5.75 11.46
C ALA A 255 0.00 6.67 10.22
N GLU A 256 -0.92 6.34 9.33
CA GLU A 256 -1.12 7.04 8.05
C GLU A 256 -2.15 8.20 8.13
N THR A 257 -2.65 8.54 9.31
CA THR A 257 -3.71 9.54 9.43
C THR A 257 -3.25 10.93 8.99
N ALA A 258 -2.09 11.37 9.46
CA ALA A 258 -1.57 12.70 9.15
C ALA A 258 -1.02 12.78 7.71
N SER A 259 -0.35 11.73 7.25
CA SER A 259 0.19 11.64 5.89
C SER A 259 -0.92 11.67 4.84
N THR A 260 -1.94 10.83 4.99
CA THR A 260 -3.09 10.79 4.08
C THR A 260 -3.94 12.08 4.17
N PHE A 261 -4.07 12.68 5.35
CA PHE A 261 -4.74 13.97 5.48
C PHE A 261 -4.07 15.06 4.63
N ASN A 262 -2.73 15.07 4.60
CA ASN A 262 -1.96 15.98 3.76
C ASN A 262 -2.17 15.73 2.26
N GLU A 263 -2.15 14.45 1.82
CA GLU A 263 -2.44 14.08 0.43
C GLU A 263 -3.84 14.58 0.00
N VAL A 264 -4.85 14.34 0.83
CA VAL A 264 -6.22 14.79 0.56
C VAL A 264 -6.30 16.30 0.40
N HIS A 265 -5.63 17.07 1.28
CA HIS A 265 -5.60 18.52 1.22
C HIS A 265 -4.88 19.03 -0.04
N LEU A 266 -3.68 18.51 -0.32
CA LEU A 266 -2.90 18.87 -1.51
C LEU A 266 -3.63 18.50 -2.81
N GLY A 267 -4.13 17.27 -2.90
CA GLY A 267 -4.87 16.78 -4.07
C GLY A 267 -6.12 17.61 -4.35
N LYS A 268 -6.82 18.06 -3.30
CA LYS A 268 -7.98 18.94 -3.47
C LYS A 268 -7.59 20.32 -4.00
N ALA A 269 -6.52 20.92 -3.49
CA ALA A 269 -5.99 22.17 -4.00
C ALA A 269 -5.57 22.04 -5.47
N ALA A 270 -4.84 20.99 -5.82
CA ALA A 270 -4.41 20.72 -7.19
C ALA A 270 -5.58 20.56 -8.16
N ARG A 271 -6.62 19.79 -7.76
CA ARG A 271 -7.82 19.61 -8.58
C ARG A 271 -8.61 20.91 -8.80
N ALA A 272 -8.59 21.83 -7.85
CA ALA A 272 -9.25 23.13 -7.99
C ALA A 272 -8.55 24.06 -8.99
N GLU A 273 -7.26 23.87 -9.23
CA GLU A 273 -6.45 24.65 -10.16
C GLU A 273 -6.38 24.03 -11.57
N ALA A 274 -6.54 22.69 -11.65
CA ALA A 274 -6.38 21.92 -12.87
C ALA A 274 -7.63 21.95 -13.77
N SER A 275 -7.45 21.70 -15.06
CA SER A 275 -8.52 21.55 -16.05
C SER A 275 -8.15 20.57 -17.17
N GLY A 276 -9.15 20.12 -17.96
CA GLY A 276 -8.92 19.26 -19.13
C GLY A 276 -8.24 17.93 -18.76
N GLU A 277 -7.19 17.57 -19.49
CA GLU A 277 -6.43 16.33 -19.35
C GLU A 277 -5.67 16.24 -18.01
N GLU A 278 -5.19 17.36 -17.50
CA GLU A 278 -4.53 17.43 -16.17
C GLU A 278 -5.52 17.08 -15.05
N LEU A 279 -6.72 17.65 -15.08
CA LEU A 279 -7.76 17.34 -14.11
C LEU A 279 -8.19 15.87 -14.21
N LEU A 280 -8.33 15.34 -15.43
CA LEU A 280 -8.64 13.93 -15.63
C LEU A 280 -7.57 13.03 -15.02
N ASN A 281 -6.29 13.35 -15.19
CA ASN A 281 -5.17 12.61 -14.62
C ASN A 281 -5.19 12.64 -13.10
N LEU A 282 -5.40 13.81 -12.47
CA LEU A 282 -5.48 13.95 -11.02
C LEU A 282 -6.65 13.15 -10.42
N LEU A 283 -7.83 13.24 -11.04
CA LEU A 283 -9.03 12.50 -10.59
C LEU A 283 -8.85 10.99 -10.75
N GLU A 284 -8.23 10.55 -11.83
CA GLU A 284 -7.97 9.13 -12.08
C GLU A 284 -6.93 8.58 -11.11
N ASN A 285 -5.86 9.32 -10.85
CA ASN A 285 -4.86 8.91 -9.87
C ASN A 285 -5.47 8.78 -8.47
N ASP A 286 -6.26 9.75 -8.03
CA ASP A 286 -6.94 9.71 -6.74
C ASP A 286 -7.84 8.46 -6.62
N ILE A 287 -8.77 8.24 -7.54
CA ILE A 287 -9.67 7.07 -7.45
C ILE A 287 -8.93 5.74 -7.65
N LYS A 288 -7.83 5.72 -8.42
CA LYS A 288 -6.97 4.54 -8.56
C LYS A 288 -6.30 4.19 -7.23
N GLU A 289 -5.74 5.16 -6.53
CA GLU A 289 -5.14 4.97 -5.20
C GLU A 289 -6.17 4.55 -4.17
N GLN A 290 -7.34 5.20 -4.16
CA GLN A 290 -8.46 4.76 -3.32
C GLN A 290 -8.89 3.32 -3.65
N THR A 291 -8.88 2.92 -4.92
CA THR A 291 -9.16 1.52 -5.31
C THR A 291 -8.12 0.56 -4.74
N GLN A 292 -6.84 0.93 -4.73
CA GLN A 292 -5.79 0.12 -4.11
C GLN A 292 -5.96 0.06 -2.58
N CYS A 293 -6.25 1.19 -1.95
CA CYS A 293 -6.38 1.26 -0.49
C CYS A 293 -7.66 0.59 0.04
N ILE A 294 -8.74 0.57 -0.73
CA ILE A 294 -10.03 0.03 -0.29
C ILE A 294 -10.28 -1.37 -0.88
N VAL A 295 -10.29 -1.48 -2.21
CA VAL A 295 -10.71 -2.73 -2.89
C VAL A 295 -9.61 -3.79 -2.82
N ASP A 296 -8.35 -3.43 -3.11
CA ASP A 296 -7.24 -4.37 -3.04
C ASP A 296 -6.94 -4.77 -1.58
N ILE A 297 -6.98 -3.83 -0.65
CA ILE A 297 -6.83 -4.13 0.79
C ILE A 297 -7.92 -5.07 1.28
N TYR A 298 -9.17 -4.88 0.86
CA TYR A 298 -10.24 -5.81 1.23
C TYR A 298 -10.04 -7.20 0.61
N SER A 299 -9.58 -7.27 -0.64
CA SER A 299 -9.17 -8.54 -1.26
C SER A 299 -8.08 -9.25 -0.44
N ARG A 300 -7.07 -8.51 0.00
CA ARG A 300 -5.99 -9.05 0.85
C ARG A 300 -6.49 -9.54 2.20
N TYR A 301 -7.41 -8.82 2.82
CA TYR A 301 -8.03 -9.23 4.08
C TYR A 301 -8.80 -10.54 3.92
N LEU A 302 -9.61 -10.66 2.87
CA LEU A 302 -10.36 -11.88 2.56
C LEU A 302 -9.45 -13.07 2.26
N PHE A 303 -8.39 -12.85 1.46
CA PHE A 303 -7.39 -13.86 1.18
C PHE A 303 -6.74 -14.38 2.47
N GLU A 304 -6.23 -13.48 3.31
CA GLU A 304 -5.52 -13.86 4.52
C GLU A 304 -6.43 -14.55 5.54
N THR A 305 -7.69 -14.11 5.65
CA THR A 305 -8.73 -14.76 6.45
C THR A 305 -8.93 -16.20 5.99
N ALA A 306 -9.17 -16.41 4.68
CA ALA A 306 -9.39 -17.74 4.12
C ALA A 306 -8.16 -18.66 4.26
N VAL A 307 -6.94 -18.09 4.17
CA VAL A 307 -5.71 -18.87 4.40
C VAL A 307 -5.63 -19.34 5.85
N PHE A 308 -5.90 -18.49 6.84
CA PHE A 308 -5.92 -18.90 8.24
C PHE A 308 -7.00 -19.95 8.55
N GLU A 309 -8.19 -19.80 7.98
CA GLU A 309 -9.29 -20.74 8.17
C GLU A 309 -9.01 -22.11 7.54
N GLN A 310 -8.55 -22.15 6.29
CA GLN A 310 -8.34 -23.39 5.56
C GLN A 310 -7.08 -24.13 5.98
N SER A 311 -6.01 -23.41 6.37
CA SER A 311 -4.75 -24.01 6.82
C SER A 311 -4.88 -24.80 8.13
N GLN A 312 -5.95 -24.62 8.90
CA GLN A 312 -6.26 -25.44 10.06
C GLN A 312 -6.57 -26.91 9.70
N ASN A 313 -7.06 -27.17 8.50
CA ASN A 313 -7.55 -28.47 8.07
C ASN A 313 -6.66 -29.15 7.03
N LYS A 314 -5.85 -28.40 6.29
CA LYS A 314 -4.97 -28.93 5.26
C LYS A 314 -3.78 -28.01 5.00
N PHE A 315 -2.71 -28.58 4.46
CA PHE A 315 -1.62 -27.80 3.87
C PHE A 315 -2.09 -27.20 2.54
N LEU A 316 -1.93 -25.89 2.34
CA LEU A 316 -2.37 -25.19 1.14
C LEU A 316 -1.26 -25.19 0.09
N MET A 317 -1.46 -25.92 -1.01
CA MET A 317 -0.54 -25.89 -2.14
C MET A 317 -0.74 -24.63 -2.99
N ALA A 318 0.16 -24.38 -3.92
CA ALA A 318 0.10 -23.19 -4.77
C ALA A 318 -1.24 -23.03 -5.49
N ASP A 319 -1.85 -24.11 -5.99
CA ASP A 319 -3.16 -24.08 -6.65
C ASP A 319 -4.30 -23.69 -5.69
N ASP A 320 -4.26 -24.16 -4.45
CA ASP A 320 -5.23 -23.72 -3.43
C ASP A 320 -5.12 -22.22 -3.19
N LEU A 321 -3.88 -21.71 -3.04
CA LEU A 321 -3.61 -20.29 -2.78
C LEU A 321 -4.00 -19.40 -3.97
N LYS A 322 -3.76 -19.86 -5.21
CA LYS A 322 -4.24 -19.19 -6.43
C LYS A 322 -5.76 -19.08 -6.43
N GLN A 323 -6.46 -20.18 -6.11
CA GLN A 323 -7.92 -20.17 -6.08
C GLN A 323 -8.47 -19.23 -5.00
N ILE A 324 -7.92 -19.25 -3.78
CA ILE A 324 -8.31 -18.35 -2.69
C ILE A 324 -8.08 -16.86 -3.11
N MET A 325 -6.96 -16.56 -3.77
CA MET A 325 -6.67 -15.22 -4.26
C MET A 325 -7.67 -14.76 -5.32
N LEU A 326 -7.97 -15.63 -6.30
CA LEU A 326 -8.95 -15.31 -7.34
C LEU A 326 -10.37 -15.13 -6.77
N ASP A 327 -10.76 -15.93 -5.77
CA ASP A 327 -12.06 -15.79 -5.13
C ASP A 327 -12.16 -14.47 -4.34
N ALA A 328 -11.10 -14.07 -3.64
CA ALA A 328 -11.02 -12.78 -2.97
C ALA A 328 -11.13 -11.62 -3.97
N GLN A 329 -10.42 -11.68 -5.10
CA GLN A 329 -10.49 -10.66 -6.15
C GLN A 329 -11.88 -10.62 -6.80
N LYS A 330 -12.50 -11.77 -7.09
CA LYS A 330 -13.88 -11.83 -7.61
C LYS A 330 -14.88 -11.18 -6.67
N LYS A 331 -14.75 -11.46 -5.36
CA LYS A 331 -15.64 -10.86 -4.36
C LYS A 331 -15.49 -9.34 -4.31
N THR A 332 -14.29 -8.80 -4.40
CA THR A 332 -14.05 -7.36 -4.20
C THR A 332 -14.15 -6.56 -5.49
N TYR A 333 -13.41 -6.92 -6.51
CA TYR A 333 -13.41 -6.23 -7.80
C TYR A 333 -14.64 -6.52 -8.67
N GLY A 334 -15.24 -7.73 -8.51
CA GLY A 334 -16.45 -8.15 -9.22
C GLY A 334 -16.33 -7.96 -10.73
N ASP A 335 -17.38 -7.41 -11.33
CA ASP A 335 -17.46 -7.08 -12.76
C ASP A 335 -16.63 -5.84 -13.18
N GLY A 336 -15.89 -5.25 -12.26
CA GLY A 336 -14.92 -4.19 -12.56
C GLY A 336 -13.68 -4.73 -13.29
N LEU A 337 -13.26 -5.96 -12.99
CA LEU A 337 -12.16 -6.64 -13.67
C LEU A 337 -12.67 -7.62 -14.74
N ASP A 338 -11.83 -7.85 -15.75
CA ASP A 338 -12.01 -8.94 -16.71
C ASP A 338 -11.77 -10.27 -15.99
N PRO A 339 -12.78 -11.19 -15.90
CA PRO A 339 -12.64 -12.45 -15.20
C PRO A 339 -11.59 -13.40 -15.80
N GLU A 340 -11.25 -13.23 -17.08
CA GLU A 340 -10.21 -14.01 -17.78
C GLU A 340 -8.79 -13.44 -17.56
N CYS A 341 -8.68 -12.26 -16.96
CA CYS A 341 -7.39 -11.55 -16.77
C CYS A 341 -7.26 -10.96 -15.37
N MET A 342 -7.40 -11.82 -14.36
CA MET A 342 -7.15 -11.53 -12.94
C MET A 342 -5.73 -11.96 -12.56
N HIS A 343 -5.28 -11.69 -11.33
CA HIS A 343 -3.90 -11.96 -10.92
C HIS A 343 -3.80 -13.05 -9.83
N PRO A 344 -3.61 -14.35 -10.19
CA PRO A 344 -3.62 -15.45 -9.24
C PRO A 344 -2.45 -15.45 -8.24
N TYR A 345 -1.37 -14.69 -8.50
CA TYR A 345 -0.13 -14.71 -7.72
C TYR A 345 0.10 -13.48 -6.83
N MET A 346 -0.93 -12.63 -6.60
CA MET A 346 -0.75 -11.47 -5.70
C MET A 346 -0.33 -11.86 -4.28
N TRP A 347 -0.55 -13.09 -3.88
CA TRP A 347 -0.05 -13.62 -2.61
C TRP A 347 1.47 -13.86 -2.61
N VAL A 348 2.10 -14.12 -3.75
CA VAL A 348 3.55 -14.39 -3.85
C VAL A 348 4.37 -13.12 -3.61
N CYS A 349 3.96 -11.99 -4.19
CA CYS A 349 4.74 -10.76 -4.22
C CYS A 349 4.49 -9.80 -3.05
N LYS A 350 3.47 -10.04 -2.23
CA LYS A 350 3.12 -9.15 -1.11
C LYS A 350 3.78 -9.64 0.19
N GLY A 351 4.92 -9.06 0.53
CA GLY A 351 5.69 -9.38 1.73
C GLY A 351 4.89 -9.33 3.04
N HIS A 352 3.82 -8.52 3.08
CA HIS A 352 2.94 -8.38 4.26
C HIS A 352 2.34 -9.71 4.74
N TYR A 353 2.07 -10.67 3.85
CA TYR A 353 1.56 -11.99 4.25
C TYR A 353 2.59 -12.85 4.99
N TYR A 354 3.87 -12.52 4.86
CA TYR A 354 5.01 -13.28 5.36
C TYR A 354 5.62 -12.68 6.63
N SER A 355 4.94 -11.72 7.25
CA SER A 355 5.31 -11.21 8.56
C SER A 355 4.88 -12.21 9.64
N GLU A 356 5.83 -12.70 10.41
CA GLU A 356 5.58 -13.56 11.57
C GLU A 356 5.18 -12.78 12.82
N GLY A 357 5.51 -11.49 12.86
CA GLY A 357 5.22 -10.60 14.00
C GLY A 357 3.89 -9.87 13.90
N LEU A 358 3.37 -9.70 12.67
CA LEU A 358 2.15 -8.94 12.44
C LEU A 358 1.38 -9.55 11.26
N SER A 359 0.29 -10.25 11.57
CA SER A 359 -0.67 -10.73 10.56
C SER A 359 -1.71 -9.68 10.24
N PHE A 360 -2.43 -9.86 9.14
CA PHE A 360 -3.44 -8.90 8.67
C PHE A 360 -2.87 -7.48 8.48
N TYR A 361 -1.61 -7.38 8.08
CA TYR A 361 -0.97 -6.10 7.76
C TYR A 361 -1.51 -5.55 6.43
N ASN A 362 -2.78 -5.25 6.43
CA ASN A 362 -3.59 -4.79 5.29
C ASN A 362 -4.68 -3.82 5.75
N PHE A 363 -5.64 -4.22 6.60
CA PHE A 363 -6.74 -3.36 7.04
C PHE A 363 -6.31 -2.05 7.73
N PRO A 364 -5.14 -1.94 8.41
CA PRO A 364 -4.70 -0.66 8.96
C PRO A 364 -4.57 0.45 7.91
N TYR A 365 -4.18 0.12 6.68
CA TYR A 365 -4.12 1.10 5.59
C TYR A 365 -5.50 1.64 5.22
N ALA A 366 -6.49 0.74 5.06
CA ALA A 366 -7.86 1.16 4.78
C ALA A 366 -8.45 1.99 5.94
N PHE A 367 -8.16 1.62 7.18
CA PHE A 367 -8.60 2.38 8.35
C PHE A 367 -8.00 3.79 8.36
N GLY A 368 -6.67 3.91 8.22
CA GLY A 368 -5.97 5.20 8.23
C GLY A 368 -6.48 6.14 7.15
N ASN A 369 -6.66 5.62 5.93
CA ASN A 369 -7.21 6.36 4.80
C ASN A 369 -8.64 6.85 5.07
N LEU A 370 -9.55 5.95 5.45
CA LEU A 370 -10.95 6.32 5.74
C LEU A 370 -11.07 7.27 6.93
N PHE A 371 -10.23 7.10 7.95
CA PHE A 371 -10.20 7.98 9.10
C PHE A 371 -9.70 9.38 8.73
N ALA A 372 -8.63 9.48 7.94
CA ALA A 372 -8.12 10.76 7.44
C ALA A 372 -9.15 11.49 6.58
N LEU A 373 -9.81 10.77 5.65
CA LEU A 373 -10.90 11.34 4.84
C LEU A 373 -12.09 11.83 5.69
N GLY A 374 -12.43 11.05 6.73
CA GLY A 374 -13.48 11.44 7.68
C GLY A 374 -13.14 12.71 8.45
N LEU A 375 -11.90 12.81 8.96
CA LEU A 375 -11.40 14.00 9.65
C LEU A 375 -11.36 15.21 8.70
N TYR A 376 -10.88 15.02 7.48
CA TYR A 376 -10.85 16.09 6.48
C TYR A 376 -12.25 16.59 6.14
N SER A 377 -13.23 15.68 6.00
CA SER A 377 -14.63 16.05 5.76
C SER A 377 -15.28 16.81 6.94
N GLN A 378 -14.83 16.57 8.17
CA GLN A 378 -15.26 17.37 9.34
C GLN A 378 -14.62 18.76 9.31
N PHE A 379 -13.32 18.83 9.09
CA PHE A 379 -12.58 20.09 8.96
C PHE A 379 -13.21 21.04 7.93
N GLU A 380 -13.71 20.53 6.80
CA GLU A 380 -14.37 21.37 5.78
C GLU A 380 -15.74 21.93 6.17
N LYS A 381 -16.35 21.38 7.22
CA LYS A 381 -17.68 21.82 7.69
C LYS A 381 -17.60 22.85 8.81
N GLU A 382 -16.44 22.95 9.43
CA GLU A 382 -16.14 23.93 10.50
C GLU A 382 -15.60 25.23 9.90
#